data_8f44d393a92f7789b1b051f7dcb507c0
#
_entry.id   8f44d393a92f7789b1b051f7dcb507c0
#
_cell.length_a   1.000
_cell.length_b   1.000
_cell.length_c   1.000
_cell.angle_alpha   90.00
_cell.angle_beta   90.00
_cell.angle_gamma   90.00
#
_symmetry.space_group_name_H-M   'P 1'
#
loop_
_entity.id
_entity.type
_entity.pdbx_description
1 polymer ?
#
loop_
_entity_poly.entity_id
_entity_poly.type
_entity_poly.pdbx_seq_one_letter_code
_entity_poly.pdbx_strand_id
1 'polypeptide(L)'
;MRDGAGQTDDEATAPARRGAGELEAAVLEVLQHGGAPLSPGEVRERIGGDLAYTTVVTILSRLHAKGVLDRRKSGRAYYYLPVADEPGLAARRMARVLDEGQDREAVLARFVSALSESDEELLRKMLADGEGG
;
A
#
# COMPACT_ATOMS: atom_id res chain seq x y z
N MET A 1 4.69 3.31 37.03
CA MET A 1 4.28 2.85 37.00
C MET A 1 4.12 2.84 36.49
N ARG A 2 4.31 3.14 36.69
CA ARG A 2 3.87 2.96 36.23
C ARG A 2 3.58 2.89 35.57
N ASP A 3 3.74 3.37 35.92
CA ASP A 3 3.36 3.12 35.48
C ASP A 3 3.15 2.97 34.92
N GLY A 4 3.41 3.38 35.06
CA GLY A 4 2.80 2.85 34.91
C GLY A 4 2.66 2.75 34.29
N ALA A 5 2.54 2.74 33.94
CA ALA A 5 2.15 2.29 33.64
C ALA A 5 1.98 2.15 33.07
N GLY A 6 2.32 2.62 33.38
CA GLY A 6 1.74 2.08 33.21
C GLY A 6 1.73 1.96 32.52
N GLN A 7 1.67 1.99 32.29
CA GLN A 7 1.46 1.52 32.02
C GLN A 7 1.17 1.11 31.49
N THR A 8 1.14 1.19 31.53
CA THR A 8 0.72 0.62 31.31
C THR A 8 0.57 0.43 30.78
N ASP A 9 0.52 0.42 30.87
CA ASP A 9 0.22 0.05 30.61
C ASP A 9 0.26 -0.20 30.03
N ASP A 10 0.25 -0.25 30.13
CA ASP A 10 0.16 -0.71 29.77
C ASP A 10 0.07 -0.99 29.26
N GLU A 11 -0.08 -1.11 29.39
CA GLU A 11 -0.38 -1.57 28.96
C GLU A 11 -0.89 -1.89 28.26
N ALA A 12 -1.02 -2.28 28.54
CA ALA A 12 -1.63 -3.00 27.61
C ALA A 12 -2.53 -2.47 26.67
N THR A 13 -2.98 -1.67 26.57
CA THR A 13 -3.63 -1.29 25.52
C THR A 13 -2.94 -0.72 24.51
N ALA A 14 -2.04 -1.28 24.21
CA ALA A 14 -1.11 -0.98 23.28
C ALA A 14 -1.52 -0.55 21.92
N PRO A 15 -2.65 -1.03 21.29
CA PRO A 15 -2.95 -0.61 19.92
C PRO A 15 -3.06 0.88 19.78
N ALA A 16 -3.63 1.56 20.76
CA ALA A 16 -3.81 2.99 20.66
C ALA A 16 -2.51 3.74 20.69
N ARG A 17 -1.44 3.07 21.04
CA ARG A 17 -0.14 3.71 21.16
C ARG A 17 0.83 3.37 20.07
N ARG A 18 0.38 2.63 19.10
CA ARG A 18 1.24 2.30 17.96
C ARG A 18 1.59 3.56 17.20
N GLY A 19 2.82 3.61 16.71
CA GLY A 19 3.22 4.66 15.81
C GLY A 19 2.51 4.52 14.48
N ALA A 20 2.55 5.58 13.70
CA ALA A 20 1.87 5.61 12.41
C ALA A 20 2.34 4.47 11.51
N GLY A 21 3.65 4.20 11.49
CA GLY A 21 4.16 3.13 10.64
C GLY A 21 3.69 1.76 11.07
N GLU A 22 3.55 1.55 12.38
CA GLU A 22 3.08 0.27 12.88
C GLU A 22 1.62 0.05 12.54
N LEU A 23 0.80 1.09 12.61
CA LEU A 23 -0.60 0.97 12.24
C LEU A 23 -0.77 0.70 10.75
N GLU A 24 0.01 1.38 9.94
CA GLU A 24 -0.02 1.12 8.50
C GLU A 24 0.35 -0.33 8.20
N ALA A 25 1.39 -0.83 8.87
CA ALA A 25 1.81 -2.21 8.66
C ALA A 25 0.72 -3.19 9.09
N ALA A 26 0.07 -2.91 10.22
CA ALA A 26 -0.99 -3.78 10.71
C ALA A 26 -2.18 -3.80 9.76
N VAL A 27 -2.56 -2.65 9.24
CA VAL A 27 -3.66 -2.56 8.28
C VAL A 27 -3.32 -3.34 7.01
N LEU A 28 -2.10 -3.16 6.52
CA LEU A 28 -1.68 -3.83 5.31
C LEU A 28 -1.65 -5.34 5.50
N GLU A 29 -1.19 -5.79 6.66
CA GLU A 29 -1.15 -7.21 6.95
C GLU A 29 -2.54 -7.82 6.97
N VAL A 30 -3.50 -7.12 7.58
CA VAL A 30 -4.88 -7.58 7.61
C VAL A 30 -5.42 -7.74 6.20
N LEU A 31 -5.14 -6.76 5.34
CA LEU A 31 -5.62 -6.82 3.96
C LEU A 31 -4.94 -7.93 3.17
N GLN A 32 -3.65 -8.15 3.41
CA GLN A 32 -2.92 -9.20 2.70
C GLN A 32 -3.42 -10.59 3.06
N HIS A 33 -3.89 -10.77 4.28
CA HIS A 33 -4.38 -12.06 4.74
C HIS A 33 -5.89 -12.21 4.58
N GLY A 34 -6.56 -11.15 4.15
CA GLY A 34 -8.01 -11.16 4.10
C GLY A 34 -8.61 -11.98 2.97
N GLY A 35 -7.86 -12.17 1.90
CA GLY A 35 -8.32 -12.96 0.77
C GLY A 35 -9.36 -12.28 -0.11
N ALA A 36 -9.89 -11.14 0.31
CA ALA A 36 -10.91 -10.41 -0.43
C ALA A 36 -10.82 -8.95 -0.05
N PRO A 37 -11.36 -8.05 -0.87
CA PRO A 37 -11.38 -6.64 -0.50
C PRO A 37 -12.17 -6.43 0.78
N LEU A 38 -11.70 -5.50 1.62
CA LEU A 38 -12.31 -5.24 2.92
C LEU A 38 -12.70 -3.77 3.03
N SER A 39 -13.85 -3.53 3.67
CA SER A 39 -14.26 -2.18 4.00
C SER A 39 -13.50 -1.69 5.23
N PRO A 40 -13.50 -0.37 5.49
CA PRO A 40 -12.85 0.14 6.70
C PRO A 40 -13.38 -0.49 7.98
N GLY A 41 -14.69 -0.74 8.05
CA GLY A 41 -15.27 -1.39 9.22
C GLY A 41 -14.76 -2.80 9.40
N GLU A 42 -14.64 -3.53 8.32
CA GLU A 42 -14.13 -4.89 8.38
C GLU A 42 -12.66 -4.92 8.78
N VAL A 43 -11.88 -3.97 8.27
CA VAL A 43 -10.47 -3.86 8.65
C VAL A 43 -10.37 -3.58 10.15
N ARG A 44 -11.17 -2.63 10.62
CA ARG A 44 -11.18 -2.28 12.04
C ARG A 44 -11.50 -3.48 12.91
N GLU A 45 -12.49 -4.24 12.52
CA GLU A 45 -12.86 -5.44 13.27
C GLU A 45 -11.72 -6.44 13.36
N ARG A 46 -11.02 -6.63 12.28
CA ARG A 46 -9.95 -7.63 12.23
C ARG A 46 -8.72 -7.20 12.98
N ILE A 47 -8.44 -5.89 13.01
CA ILE A 47 -7.33 -5.40 13.82
C ILE A 47 -7.66 -5.51 15.28
N GLY A 48 -8.90 -5.18 15.65
CA GLY A 48 -9.33 -5.23 17.04
C GLY A 48 -8.84 -4.04 17.82
N GLY A 49 -9.04 -4.10 19.14
CA GLY A 49 -8.63 -3.03 20.03
C GLY A 49 -9.59 -1.85 19.94
N ASP A 50 -9.11 -0.71 20.41
CA ASP A 50 -9.92 0.49 20.50
C ASP A 50 -9.66 1.48 19.40
N LEU A 51 -9.27 0.99 18.25
CA LEU A 51 -8.95 1.84 17.13
C LEU A 51 -10.20 2.53 16.63
N ALA A 52 -10.13 3.85 16.44
CA ALA A 52 -11.26 4.60 15.94
C ALA A 52 -11.47 4.33 14.45
N TYR A 53 -12.73 4.32 14.04
CA TYR A 53 -13.09 4.11 12.66
C TYR A 53 -12.43 5.16 11.76
N THR A 54 -12.44 6.43 12.19
CA THR A 54 -11.84 7.50 11.41
C THR A 54 -10.35 7.33 11.24
N THR A 55 -9.68 6.76 12.23
CA THR A 55 -8.26 6.46 12.13
C THR A 55 -8.00 5.43 11.05
N VAL A 56 -8.82 4.38 11.03
CA VAL A 56 -8.68 3.34 10.00
C VAL A 56 -8.90 3.94 8.61
N VAL A 57 -9.94 4.76 8.46
CA VAL A 57 -10.23 5.40 7.17
C VAL A 57 -9.04 6.25 6.72
N THR A 58 -8.46 7.01 7.64
CA THR A 58 -7.31 7.86 7.31
C THR A 58 -6.13 7.02 6.85
N ILE A 59 -5.86 5.91 7.55
CA ILE A 59 -4.75 5.05 7.17
C ILE A 59 -4.97 4.43 5.80
N LEU A 60 -6.18 3.91 5.56
CA LEU A 60 -6.50 3.32 4.26
C LEU A 60 -6.37 4.33 3.14
N SER A 61 -6.85 5.55 3.36
CA SER A 61 -6.73 6.61 2.36
C SER A 61 -5.28 6.95 2.07
N ARG A 62 -4.46 6.98 3.10
CA ARG A 62 -3.03 7.23 2.94
C ARG A 62 -2.35 6.14 2.13
N LEU A 63 -2.63 4.90 2.48
CA LEU A 63 -2.04 3.77 1.78
C LEU A 63 -2.49 3.73 0.33
N HIS A 64 -3.74 4.08 0.08
CA HIS A 64 -4.24 4.19 -1.28
C HIS A 64 -3.49 5.29 -2.05
N ALA A 65 -3.32 6.45 -1.41
CA ALA A 65 -2.61 7.56 -2.05
C ALA A 65 -1.17 7.20 -2.34
N LYS A 66 -0.55 6.37 -1.50
CA LYS A 66 0.82 5.92 -1.72
C LYS A 66 0.92 4.86 -2.82
N GLY A 67 -0.21 4.35 -3.28
CA GLY A 67 -0.21 3.34 -4.33
C GLY A 67 0.00 1.92 -3.85
N VAL A 68 -0.05 1.68 -2.54
CA VAL A 68 0.09 0.33 -2.02
C VAL A 68 -1.23 -0.41 -1.91
N LEU A 69 -2.34 0.32 -2.01
CA LEU A 69 -3.67 -0.28 -2.02
C LEU A 69 -4.43 0.17 -3.24
N ASP A 70 -5.24 -0.73 -3.77
CA ASP A 70 -6.32 -0.38 -4.68
C ASP A 70 -7.61 -0.32 -3.88
N ARG A 71 -8.63 0.29 -4.47
CA ARG A 71 -9.93 0.29 -3.84
C ARG A 71 -11.00 0.23 -4.91
N ARG A 72 -12.14 -0.34 -4.51
CA ARG A 72 -13.29 -0.46 -5.38
C ARG A 72 -14.50 0.06 -4.64
N LYS A 73 -15.32 0.81 -5.34
CA LYS A 73 -16.55 1.31 -4.75
C LYS A 73 -17.66 0.31 -4.99
N SER A 74 -18.41 0.01 -3.92
CA SER A 74 -19.59 -0.85 -4.02
C SER A 74 -20.66 -0.19 -3.17
N GLY A 75 -21.72 0.28 -3.84
CA GLY A 75 -22.70 1.07 -3.15
C GLY A 75 -22.09 2.36 -2.66
N ARG A 76 -22.18 2.60 -1.36
CA ARG A 76 -21.63 3.82 -0.77
C ARG A 76 -20.32 3.58 -0.05
N ALA A 77 -19.80 2.37 -0.12
CA ALA A 77 -18.60 2.02 0.61
C ALA A 77 -17.46 1.75 -0.34
N TYR A 78 -16.26 2.03 0.13
CA TYR A 78 -15.04 1.61 -0.55
C TYR A 78 -14.55 0.33 0.08
N TYR A 79 -14.07 -0.58 -0.76
CA TYR A 79 -13.44 -1.82 -0.32
C TYR A 79 -12.00 -1.80 -0.80
N TYR A 80 -11.08 -2.06 0.10
CA TYR A 80 -9.66 -1.93 -0.15
C TYR A 80 -9.00 -3.29 -0.28
N LEU A 81 -8.00 -3.36 -1.14
CA LEU A 81 -7.23 -4.59 -1.33
C LEU A 81 -5.79 -4.20 -1.65
N PRO A 82 -4.82 -5.05 -1.25
CA PRO A 82 -3.43 -4.72 -1.56
C PRO A 82 -3.19 -4.83 -3.07
N VAL A 83 -2.28 -4.00 -3.55
CA VAL A 83 -1.75 -4.19 -4.89
C VAL A 83 -1.01 -5.52 -4.83
N ALA A 84 -1.33 -6.38 -5.74
CA ALA A 84 -1.13 -7.81 -5.66
C ALA A 84 0.10 -8.30 -4.88
N ASP A 85 1.27 -8.16 -5.43
CA ASP A 85 2.44 -8.75 -4.83
C ASP A 85 3.57 -7.73 -4.80
N GLU A 86 4.72 -8.17 -4.32
CA GLU A 86 5.87 -7.29 -4.21
C GLU A 86 6.27 -6.67 -5.55
N PRO A 87 6.33 -7.43 -6.65
CA PRO A 87 6.59 -6.81 -7.94
C PRO A 87 5.56 -5.76 -8.33
N GLY A 88 4.30 -5.98 -8.00
CA GLY A 88 3.26 -5.00 -8.28
C GLY A 88 3.44 -3.72 -7.51
N LEU A 89 3.84 -3.83 -6.24
CA LEU A 89 4.12 -2.65 -5.43
C LEU A 89 5.31 -1.88 -5.99
N ALA A 90 6.35 -2.59 -6.40
CA ALA A 90 7.53 -1.95 -6.98
C ALA A 90 7.17 -1.23 -8.28
N ALA A 91 6.38 -1.87 -9.12
CA ALA A 91 5.95 -1.26 -10.37
C ALA A 91 5.13 0.00 -10.13
N ARG A 92 4.27 -0.02 -9.10
CA ARG A 92 3.49 1.16 -8.75
C ARG A 92 4.37 2.31 -8.31
N ARG A 93 5.42 2.01 -7.55
CA ARG A 93 6.37 3.05 -7.14
C ARG A 93 7.08 3.65 -8.35
N MET A 94 7.48 2.82 -9.29
CA MET A 94 8.13 3.29 -10.50
C MET A 94 7.19 4.21 -11.29
N ALA A 95 5.94 3.80 -11.45
CA ALA A 95 4.97 4.61 -12.17
C ALA A 95 4.76 5.96 -11.49
N ARG A 96 4.71 5.96 -10.16
CA ARG A 96 4.52 7.19 -9.43
C ARG A 96 5.69 8.15 -9.63
N VAL A 97 6.91 7.63 -9.54
CA VAL A 97 8.09 8.47 -9.76
C VAL A 97 8.05 9.09 -11.15
N LEU A 98 7.67 8.29 -12.13
CA LEU A 98 7.56 8.77 -13.49
C LEU A 98 6.50 9.88 -13.62
N ASP A 99 5.36 9.69 -12.94
CA ASP A 99 4.27 10.66 -13.01
C ASP A 99 4.61 11.97 -12.32
N GLU A 100 5.48 11.95 -11.31
CA GLU A 100 5.87 13.14 -10.60
C GLU A 100 6.88 13.98 -11.36
N GLY A 101 7.54 13.41 -12.35
CA GLY A 101 8.54 14.13 -13.13
C GLY A 101 7.88 15.13 -14.08
N GLN A 102 8.62 16.19 -14.39
CA GLN A 102 8.10 17.23 -15.26
C GLN A 102 8.33 16.95 -16.73
N ASP A 103 9.32 16.16 -17.06
CA ASP A 103 9.63 15.83 -18.44
C ASP A 103 9.66 14.31 -18.57
N ARG A 104 8.49 13.78 -18.86
CA ARG A 104 8.29 12.33 -18.91
C ARG A 104 9.19 11.68 -19.96
N GLU A 105 9.30 12.32 -21.11
CA GLU A 105 10.09 11.76 -22.21
C GLU A 105 11.57 11.69 -21.83
N ALA A 106 12.10 12.75 -21.22
CA ALA A 106 13.50 12.76 -20.82
C ALA A 106 13.78 11.70 -19.74
N VAL A 107 12.85 11.55 -18.79
CA VAL A 107 13.01 10.56 -17.74
C VAL A 107 13.04 9.16 -18.34
N LEU A 108 12.11 8.88 -19.25
CA LEU A 108 12.08 7.57 -19.89
C LEU A 108 13.33 7.32 -20.72
N ALA A 109 13.80 8.34 -21.43
CA ALA A 109 14.99 8.17 -22.26
C ALA A 109 16.21 7.82 -21.39
N ARG A 110 16.36 8.51 -20.27
CA ARG A 110 17.49 8.23 -19.37
C ARG A 110 17.36 6.87 -18.70
N PHE A 111 16.15 6.50 -18.36
CA PHE A 111 15.90 5.18 -17.78
C PHE A 111 16.31 4.09 -18.77
N VAL A 112 15.88 4.22 -20.00
CA VAL A 112 16.21 3.24 -21.04
C VAL A 112 17.72 3.16 -21.24
N SER A 113 18.40 4.32 -21.27
CA SER A 113 19.86 4.34 -21.44
C SER A 113 20.60 3.65 -20.31
N ALA A 114 20.01 3.61 -19.12
CA ALA A 114 20.65 3.01 -17.96
C ALA A 114 20.40 1.52 -17.84
N LEU A 115 19.55 0.95 -18.69
CA LEU A 115 19.23 -0.48 -18.61
C LEU A 115 20.44 -1.33 -18.97
N SER A 116 20.58 -2.46 -18.26
CA SER A 116 21.53 -3.48 -18.66
C SER A 116 21.06 -4.13 -19.95
N GLU A 117 21.97 -4.82 -20.62
CA GLU A 117 21.60 -5.51 -21.86
C GLU A 117 20.50 -6.55 -21.59
N SER A 118 20.61 -7.27 -20.48
CA SER A 118 19.61 -8.29 -20.17
C SER A 118 18.25 -7.68 -19.86
N ASP A 119 18.24 -6.56 -19.14
CA ASP A 119 16.96 -5.89 -18.84
C ASP A 119 16.36 -5.29 -20.11
N GLU A 120 17.19 -4.75 -20.96
CA GLU A 120 16.71 -4.18 -22.23
C GLU A 120 16.08 -5.27 -23.10
N GLU A 121 16.69 -6.42 -23.17
CA GLU A 121 16.16 -7.52 -23.96
C GLU A 121 14.84 -8.00 -23.39
N LEU A 122 14.79 -8.14 -22.06
CA LEU A 122 13.58 -8.58 -21.39
C LEU A 122 12.43 -7.60 -21.63
N LEU A 123 12.71 -6.32 -21.48
CA LEU A 123 11.70 -5.30 -21.70
C LEU A 123 11.21 -5.29 -23.16
N ARG A 124 12.14 -5.43 -24.09
CA ARG A 124 11.80 -5.48 -25.51
C ARG A 124 10.85 -6.64 -25.79
N LYS A 125 11.13 -7.79 -25.19
CA LYS A 125 10.29 -8.96 -25.35
C LYS A 125 8.88 -8.73 -24.79
N MET A 126 8.80 -8.13 -23.63
CA MET A 126 7.51 -7.85 -23.00
C MET A 126 6.66 -6.91 -23.84
N LEU A 127 7.29 -5.88 -24.41
CA LEU A 127 6.55 -4.94 -25.24
C LEU A 127 6.06 -5.58 -26.52
N ALA A 128 6.87 -6.45 -27.10
CA ALA A 128 6.47 -7.17 -28.31
C ALA A 128 5.30 -8.13 -28.01
N ASP A 129 5.39 -8.85 -26.90
CA ASP A 129 4.32 -9.77 -26.50
C ASP A 129 3.03 -9.02 -26.21
N GLY A 130 3.15 -7.86 -25.54
CA GLY A 130 1.99 -7.05 -25.24
C GLY A 130 1.27 -6.56 -26.48
N GLU A 131 2.03 -6.22 -27.51
CA GLU A 131 1.44 -5.78 -28.77
C GLU A 131 0.69 -6.90 -29.47
N GLY A 132 1.20 -8.12 -29.33
CA GLY A 132 0.57 -9.26 -29.96
C GLY A 132 -0.70 -9.71 -29.30
N GLY A 133 -0.89 -9.27 -28.06
CA GLY A 133 -2.08 -9.62 -27.32
C GLY A 133 -3.17 -8.61 -27.51
#